data_c001eee554b5f7c6746182a1201232ee
#
_entry.id   c001eee554b5f7c6746182a1201232ee
#
_cell.length_a   1.000
_cell.length_b   1.000
_cell.length_c   1.000
_cell.angle_alpha   90.00
_cell.angle_beta   90.00
_cell.angle_gamma   90.00
#
_symmetry.space_group_name_H-M   'P 1'
#
loop_
_entity.id
_entity.type
_entity.pdbx_description
1 polymer ?
#
loop_
_entity_poly.entity_id
_entity_poly.type
_entity_poly.pdbx_seq_one_letter_code
_entity_poly.pdbx_strand_id
1 'polypeptide(L)'
;NDGDRFIIYISCEDEHLQLFKKELADYSAEIICIAYKYNLFNDSVSAQGLSVQERELLLSAIIAADFEDDKRFVKSRIQFDTKIAVDGLFNFRLQSILKKWEEISTYIPQHFTREELKEFIGYLISEKRGRKVYIKDDAVYDGQYRKMERSNLLPKGYENKLLKEVLLSGAGEIFISGSINKSEYGRLSDFFGDKIFISRG
;
A
#
# COMPACT_ATOMS: atom_id res chain seq x y z
N ASN A 1 -30.09 6.72 -12.64
CA ASN A 1 -29.13 7.08 -11.57
C ASN A 1 -28.69 5.80 -10.87
N ASP A 2 -27.69 5.16 -11.42
CA ASP A 2 -26.98 4.06 -10.72
C ASP A 2 -25.95 4.67 -9.81
N GLY A 3 -26.36 5.31 -8.71
CA GLY A 3 -25.55 5.88 -7.63
C GLY A 3 -24.05 5.90 -7.90
N ASP A 4 -23.31 6.82 -7.52
CA ASP A 4 -21.84 6.96 -7.40
C ASP A 4 -20.89 6.08 -8.27
N ARG A 5 -21.30 5.63 -9.46
CA ARG A 5 -20.44 4.90 -10.39
C ARG A 5 -19.78 5.86 -11.34
N PHE A 6 -18.46 5.86 -11.34
CA PHE A 6 -17.64 6.59 -12.31
C PHE A 6 -17.34 5.68 -13.49
N ILE A 7 -17.61 6.15 -14.71
CA ILE A 7 -17.24 5.46 -15.95
C ILE A 7 -16.12 6.29 -16.59
N ILE A 8 -14.99 5.65 -16.78
CA ILE A 8 -13.83 6.25 -17.45
C ILE A 8 -13.75 5.63 -18.85
N TYR A 9 -13.85 6.47 -19.88
CA TYR A 9 -13.64 6.08 -21.27
C TYR A 9 -12.20 6.40 -21.65
N ILE A 10 -11.48 5.42 -22.15
CA ILE A 10 -10.11 5.59 -22.58
C ILE A 10 -9.99 5.05 -24.00
N SER A 11 -9.38 5.84 -24.88
CA SER A 11 -9.02 5.43 -26.22
C SER A 11 -7.51 5.53 -26.40
N CYS A 12 -6.92 4.56 -27.08
CA CYS A 12 -5.52 4.57 -27.45
C CYS A 12 -5.37 3.98 -28.87
N GLU A 13 -4.24 4.22 -29.51
CA GLU A 13 -3.87 3.59 -30.77
C GLU A 13 -3.61 2.09 -30.55
N ASP A 14 -3.90 1.26 -31.55
CA ASP A 14 -3.83 -0.20 -31.46
C ASP A 14 -2.44 -0.69 -31.04
N GLU A 15 -1.38 -0.02 -31.47
CA GLU A 15 0.01 -0.35 -31.12
C GLU A 15 0.29 -0.19 -29.61
N HIS A 16 -0.41 0.69 -28.91
CA HIS A 16 -0.27 0.93 -27.46
C HIS A 16 -1.26 0.12 -26.62
N LEU A 17 -2.20 -0.58 -27.23
CA LEU A 17 -3.29 -1.27 -26.52
C LEU A 17 -2.78 -2.28 -25.49
N GLN A 18 -1.75 -3.05 -25.81
CA GLN A 18 -1.21 -4.07 -24.91
C GLN A 18 -0.49 -3.45 -23.71
N LEU A 19 0.28 -2.40 -23.94
CA LEU A 19 0.94 -1.66 -22.86
C LEU A 19 -0.12 -1.02 -21.94
N PHE A 20 -1.11 -0.38 -22.54
CA PHE A 20 -2.22 0.23 -21.80
C PHE A 20 -2.99 -0.79 -20.93
N LYS A 21 -3.34 -1.95 -21.49
CA LYS A 21 -4.00 -3.04 -20.74
C LYS A 21 -3.16 -3.48 -19.56
N LYS A 22 -1.85 -3.62 -19.75
CA LYS A 22 -0.92 -3.99 -18.66
C LYS A 22 -0.90 -2.95 -17.55
N GLU A 23 -0.78 -1.67 -17.87
CA GLU A 23 -0.77 -0.57 -16.90
C GLU A 23 -2.11 -0.47 -16.16
N LEU A 24 -3.22 -0.62 -16.89
CA LEU A 24 -4.55 -0.61 -16.29
C LEU A 24 -4.76 -1.79 -15.33
N ALA A 25 -4.26 -2.99 -15.68
CA ALA A 25 -4.29 -4.15 -14.78
C ALA A 25 -3.49 -3.90 -13.52
N ASP A 26 -2.31 -3.31 -13.69
CA ASP A 26 -1.40 -3.02 -12.58
C ASP A 26 -2.03 -2.03 -11.60
N TYR A 27 -2.59 -0.94 -12.12
CA TYR A 27 -3.25 0.08 -11.31
C TYR A 27 -4.55 -0.41 -10.66
N SER A 28 -5.38 -1.17 -11.41
CA SER A 28 -6.59 -1.79 -10.85
C SER A 28 -6.26 -2.75 -9.71
N ALA A 29 -5.19 -3.53 -9.85
CA ALA A 29 -4.73 -4.42 -8.79
C ALA A 29 -4.24 -3.63 -7.57
N GLU A 30 -3.54 -2.50 -7.75
CA GLU A 30 -3.14 -1.63 -6.64
C GLU A 30 -4.35 -1.05 -5.88
N ILE A 31 -5.36 -0.56 -6.59
CA ILE A 31 -6.61 -0.08 -5.97
C ILE A 31 -7.23 -1.18 -5.12
N ILE A 32 -7.36 -2.38 -5.66
CA ILE A 32 -7.97 -3.51 -4.92
C ILE A 32 -7.10 -3.89 -3.71
N CYS A 33 -5.80 -4.09 -3.89
CA CYS A 33 -4.92 -4.54 -2.82
C CYS A 33 -4.66 -3.48 -1.75
N ILE A 34 -4.92 -2.20 -2.02
CA ILE A 34 -4.74 -1.13 -1.03
C ILE A 34 -6.09 -0.64 -0.53
N ALA A 35 -6.94 -0.06 -1.39
CA ALA A 35 -8.16 0.61 -0.94
C ALA A 35 -9.22 -0.39 -0.44
N TYR A 36 -9.49 -1.47 -1.16
CA TYR A 36 -10.49 -2.46 -0.73
C TYR A 36 -9.99 -3.26 0.48
N LYS A 37 -8.72 -3.65 0.50
CA LYS A 37 -8.12 -4.32 1.65
C LYS A 37 -8.10 -3.42 2.88
N TYR A 38 -7.82 -2.12 2.71
CA TYR A 38 -7.91 -1.14 3.79
C TYR A 38 -9.33 -1.08 4.37
N ASN A 39 -10.34 -0.96 3.55
CA ASN A 39 -11.73 -0.89 4.01
C ASN A 39 -12.11 -2.15 4.82
N LEU A 40 -11.78 -3.34 4.32
CA LEU A 40 -12.04 -4.60 5.03
C LEU A 40 -11.36 -4.62 6.41
N PHE A 41 -10.07 -4.29 6.49
CA PHE A 41 -9.37 -4.28 7.78
C PHE A 41 -9.79 -3.12 8.67
N ASN A 42 -10.17 -1.98 8.10
CA ASN A 42 -10.72 -0.88 8.88
C ASN A 42 -12.01 -1.25 9.59
N ASP A 43 -12.82 -2.10 9.00
CA ASP A 43 -14.08 -2.57 9.58
C ASP A 43 -13.90 -3.75 10.55
N SER A 44 -12.86 -4.58 10.35
CA SER A 44 -12.66 -5.83 11.10
C SER A 44 -11.59 -5.75 12.20
N VAL A 45 -10.59 -4.86 12.08
CA VAL A 45 -9.47 -4.73 13.03
C VAL A 45 -9.76 -3.62 14.02
N SER A 46 -9.97 -3.98 15.28
CA SER A 46 -10.24 -3.01 16.36
C SER A 46 -9.00 -2.21 16.76
N ALA A 47 -7.88 -2.88 17.01
CA ALA A 47 -6.59 -2.30 17.43
C ALA A 47 -6.75 -1.30 18.61
N GLN A 48 -7.49 -1.67 19.64
CA GLN A 48 -7.67 -0.85 20.86
C GLN A 48 -6.32 -0.51 21.49
N GLY A 49 -6.21 0.67 22.07
CA GLY A 49 -4.98 1.16 22.69
C GLY A 49 -4.11 2.00 21.75
N LEU A 50 -4.33 1.94 20.44
CA LEU A 50 -3.66 2.79 19.46
C LEU A 50 -4.45 4.08 19.19
N SER A 51 -3.73 5.17 18.97
CA SER A 51 -4.31 6.37 18.38
C SER A 51 -4.78 6.11 16.94
N VAL A 52 -5.62 7.00 16.40
CA VAL A 52 -6.08 6.91 15.00
C VAL A 52 -4.91 6.80 14.03
N GLN A 53 -3.86 7.58 14.25
CA GLN A 53 -2.66 7.61 13.40
C GLN A 53 -1.85 6.32 13.48
N GLU A 54 -1.68 5.77 14.68
CA GLU A 54 -0.97 4.49 14.88
C GLU A 54 -1.77 3.32 14.30
N ARG A 55 -3.10 3.35 14.43
CA ARG A 55 -3.97 2.38 13.78
C ARG A 55 -3.85 2.42 12.25
N GLU A 56 -3.78 3.60 11.66
CA GLU A 56 -3.54 3.74 10.21
C GLU A 56 -2.18 3.18 9.78
N LEU A 57 -1.14 3.33 10.61
CA LEU A 57 0.17 2.73 10.34
C LEU A 57 0.11 1.20 10.43
N LEU A 58 -0.59 0.66 11.43
CA LEU A 58 -0.83 -0.79 11.55
C LEU A 58 -1.51 -1.33 10.29
N LEU A 59 -2.61 -0.72 9.85
CA LEU A 59 -3.34 -1.14 8.66
C LEU A 59 -2.46 -1.05 7.40
N SER A 60 -1.67 0.01 7.27
CA SER A 60 -0.73 0.16 6.15
C SER A 60 0.34 -0.93 6.14
N ALA A 61 0.85 -1.31 7.31
CA ALA A 61 1.83 -2.39 7.46
C ALA A 61 1.24 -3.77 7.11
N ILE A 62 0.02 -4.06 7.57
CA ILE A 62 -0.69 -5.31 7.24
C ILE A 62 -0.95 -5.40 5.73
N ILE A 63 -1.35 -4.30 5.10
CA ILE A 63 -1.55 -4.25 3.65
C ILE A 63 -0.24 -4.55 2.93
N ALA A 64 0.85 -3.91 3.36
CA ALA A 64 2.17 -4.05 2.76
C ALA A 64 2.75 -5.47 2.90
N ALA A 65 2.40 -6.20 3.96
CA ALA A 65 2.94 -7.53 4.24
C ALA A 65 2.83 -8.49 3.05
N ASP A 66 1.65 -8.60 2.47
CA ASP A 66 1.35 -9.52 1.37
C ASP A 66 1.11 -8.82 0.02
N PHE A 67 1.38 -7.52 -0.07
CA PHE A 67 0.98 -6.70 -1.21
C PHE A 67 1.39 -7.28 -2.57
N GLU A 68 2.63 -7.73 -2.72
CA GLU A 68 3.13 -8.21 -4.01
C GLU A 68 2.47 -9.54 -4.44
N ASP A 69 2.21 -10.42 -3.48
CA ASP A 69 1.53 -11.71 -3.75
C ASP A 69 0.06 -11.48 -4.07
N ASP A 70 -0.61 -10.64 -3.28
CA ASP A 70 -1.98 -10.24 -3.51
C ASP A 70 -2.12 -9.55 -4.87
N LYS A 71 -1.24 -8.61 -5.21
CA LYS A 71 -1.23 -7.90 -6.49
C LYS A 71 -1.04 -8.87 -7.67
N ARG A 72 -0.11 -9.83 -7.55
CA ARG A 72 0.11 -10.86 -8.57
C ARG A 72 -1.13 -11.70 -8.77
N PHE A 73 -1.77 -12.14 -7.68
CA PHE A 73 -3.00 -12.91 -7.73
C PHE A 73 -4.12 -12.11 -8.41
N VAL A 74 -4.38 -10.87 -7.99
CA VAL A 74 -5.42 -10.00 -8.55
C VAL A 74 -5.19 -9.79 -10.04
N LYS A 75 -3.96 -9.47 -10.46
CA LYS A 75 -3.60 -9.30 -11.88
C LYS A 75 -3.92 -10.55 -12.71
N SER A 76 -3.69 -11.75 -12.17
CA SER A 76 -4.00 -13.00 -12.86
C SER A 76 -5.50 -13.22 -13.12
N ARG A 77 -6.36 -12.50 -12.37
CA ARG A 77 -7.83 -12.59 -12.50
C ARG A 77 -8.43 -11.48 -13.33
N ILE A 78 -7.66 -10.44 -13.68
CA ILE A 78 -8.10 -9.36 -14.54
C ILE A 78 -8.09 -9.85 -15.99
N GLN A 79 -9.27 -9.92 -16.59
CA GLN A 79 -9.43 -10.17 -18.02
C GLN A 79 -9.95 -8.90 -18.67
N PHE A 80 -9.22 -8.42 -19.68
CA PHE A 80 -9.59 -7.23 -20.42
C PHE A 80 -10.56 -7.57 -21.55
N ASP A 81 -11.86 -7.54 -21.23
CA ASP A 81 -12.92 -7.30 -22.20
C ASP A 81 -13.07 -5.80 -22.44
N THR A 82 -14.02 -5.41 -23.26
CA THR A 82 -14.28 -3.99 -23.61
C THR A 82 -14.71 -3.12 -22.44
N LYS A 83 -15.12 -3.70 -21.31
CA LYS A 83 -15.50 -3.00 -20.07
C LYS A 83 -14.99 -3.77 -18.88
N ILE A 84 -14.40 -3.04 -17.91
CA ILE A 84 -14.01 -3.59 -16.62
C ILE A 84 -14.77 -2.83 -15.54
N ALA A 85 -15.49 -3.56 -14.70
CA ALA A 85 -16.05 -3.04 -13.46
C ALA A 85 -15.18 -3.53 -12.30
N VAL A 86 -14.46 -2.63 -11.65
CA VAL A 86 -13.54 -2.98 -10.53
C VAL A 86 -14.30 -3.62 -9.39
N ASP A 87 -15.48 -3.09 -9.04
CA ASP A 87 -16.34 -3.68 -7.99
C ASP A 87 -16.86 -5.06 -8.40
N GLY A 88 -17.23 -5.25 -9.67
CA GLY A 88 -17.63 -6.56 -10.19
C GLY A 88 -16.50 -7.58 -10.16
N LEU A 89 -15.28 -7.16 -10.51
CA LEU A 89 -14.09 -7.99 -10.38
C LEU A 89 -13.89 -8.44 -8.93
N PHE A 90 -13.90 -7.49 -7.99
CA PHE A 90 -13.72 -7.76 -6.57
C PHE A 90 -14.80 -8.71 -6.03
N ASN A 91 -16.06 -8.41 -6.28
CA ASN A 91 -17.18 -9.15 -5.71
C ASN A 91 -17.38 -10.56 -6.29
N PHE A 92 -16.99 -10.80 -7.55
CA PHE A 92 -17.27 -12.08 -8.21
C PHE A 92 -16.05 -12.94 -8.49
N ARG A 93 -14.89 -12.35 -8.78
CA ARG A 93 -13.69 -13.11 -9.20
C ARG A 93 -12.60 -13.21 -8.12
N LEU A 94 -12.71 -12.42 -7.06
CA LEU A 94 -11.68 -12.31 -6.02
C LEU A 94 -12.12 -12.89 -4.67
N GLN A 95 -13.14 -13.73 -4.63
CA GLN A 95 -13.66 -14.32 -3.39
C GLN A 95 -12.60 -15.08 -2.57
N SER A 96 -11.61 -15.70 -3.23
CA SER A 96 -10.56 -16.44 -2.54
C SER A 96 -9.57 -15.50 -1.81
N ILE A 97 -9.26 -14.33 -2.39
CA ILE A 97 -8.41 -13.35 -1.72
C ILE A 97 -9.17 -12.64 -0.61
N LEU A 98 -10.47 -12.39 -0.81
CA LEU A 98 -11.33 -11.82 0.23
C LEU A 98 -11.34 -12.72 1.48
N LYS A 99 -11.59 -14.02 1.31
CA LYS A 99 -11.52 -15.00 2.41
C LYS A 99 -10.16 -15.03 3.10
N LYS A 100 -9.07 -14.97 2.33
CA LYS A 100 -7.71 -14.85 2.89
C LYS A 100 -7.58 -13.62 3.78
N TRP A 101 -8.07 -12.46 3.33
CA TRP A 101 -7.97 -11.22 4.10
C TRP A 101 -8.86 -11.25 5.35
N GLU A 102 -10.07 -11.80 5.25
CA GLU A 102 -10.96 -12.04 6.39
C GLU A 102 -10.28 -12.95 7.42
N GLU A 103 -9.65 -14.04 6.98
CA GLU A 103 -8.91 -14.93 7.85
C GLU A 103 -7.73 -14.20 8.54
N ILE A 104 -6.93 -13.45 7.79
CA ILE A 104 -5.83 -12.65 8.35
C ILE A 104 -6.36 -11.71 9.44
N SER A 105 -7.50 -11.06 9.23
CA SER A 105 -8.06 -10.13 10.21
C SER A 105 -8.37 -10.79 11.55
N THR A 106 -8.66 -12.08 11.58
CA THR A 106 -8.94 -12.84 12.82
C THR A 106 -7.70 -13.12 13.66
N TYR A 107 -6.51 -13.10 13.04
CA TYR A 107 -5.23 -13.31 13.75
C TYR A 107 -4.63 -12.00 14.30
N ILE A 108 -5.17 -10.85 13.92
CA ILE A 108 -4.68 -9.57 14.40
C ILE A 108 -5.19 -9.34 15.82
N PRO A 109 -4.31 -9.06 16.79
CA PRO A 109 -4.72 -8.77 18.16
C PRO A 109 -5.72 -7.62 18.22
N GLN A 110 -6.72 -7.75 19.09
CA GLN A 110 -7.73 -6.71 19.30
C GLN A 110 -7.18 -5.50 20.06
N HIS A 111 -6.09 -5.68 20.77
CA HIS A 111 -5.44 -4.67 21.58
C HIS A 111 -3.97 -4.58 21.24
N PHE A 112 -3.47 -3.36 21.12
CA PHE A 112 -2.06 -3.07 20.85
C PHE A 112 -1.57 -1.97 21.77
N THR A 113 -0.34 -2.12 22.24
CA THR A 113 0.47 -1.02 22.73
C THR A 113 1.29 -0.41 21.57
N ARG A 114 1.82 0.78 21.79
CA ARG A 114 2.73 1.41 20.81
C ARG A 114 4.01 0.60 20.59
N GLU A 115 4.50 -0.03 21.63
CA GLU A 115 5.68 -0.90 21.61
C GLU A 115 5.43 -2.13 20.73
N GLU A 116 4.31 -2.82 20.94
CA GLU A 116 3.91 -3.96 20.11
C GLU A 116 3.69 -3.57 18.64
N LEU A 117 3.14 -2.39 18.37
CA LEU A 117 3.05 -1.86 17.00
C LEU A 117 4.44 -1.70 16.36
N LYS A 118 5.41 -1.14 17.11
CA LYS A 118 6.77 -0.97 16.60
C LYS A 118 7.45 -2.31 16.33
N GLU A 119 7.31 -3.27 17.24
CA GLU A 119 7.84 -4.62 17.06
C GLU A 119 7.23 -5.32 15.85
N PHE A 120 5.91 -5.23 15.71
CA PHE A 120 5.19 -5.81 14.56
C PHE A 120 5.64 -5.21 13.24
N ILE A 121 5.71 -3.88 13.13
CA ILE A 121 6.19 -3.19 11.92
C ILE A 121 7.65 -3.55 11.67
N GLY A 122 8.50 -3.57 12.69
CA GLY A 122 9.91 -3.96 12.61
C GLY A 122 10.08 -5.39 12.07
N TYR A 123 9.26 -6.32 12.55
CA TYR A 123 9.23 -7.70 12.03
C TYR A 123 8.89 -7.71 10.53
N LEU A 124 7.81 -7.04 10.12
CA LEU A 124 7.40 -6.98 8.71
C LEU A 124 8.47 -6.36 7.80
N ILE A 125 9.16 -5.33 8.27
CA ILE A 125 10.27 -4.70 7.55
C ILE A 125 11.45 -5.68 7.41
N SER A 126 11.76 -6.46 8.46
CA SER A 126 12.87 -7.42 8.44
C SER A 126 12.70 -8.50 7.38
N GLU A 127 11.45 -8.88 7.09
CA GLU A 127 11.10 -9.85 6.03
C GLU A 127 11.27 -9.28 4.61
N LYS A 128 11.29 -7.94 4.45
CA LYS A 128 11.37 -7.24 3.15
C LYS A 128 12.82 -6.97 2.71
N ARG A 129 13.69 -7.97 2.80
CA ARG A 129 15.11 -7.81 2.46
C ARG A 129 15.33 -7.37 1.01
N GLY A 130 16.21 -6.39 0.84
CA GLY A 130 16.74 -5.98 -0.47
C GLY A 130 15.86 -5.04 -1.29
N ARG A 131 14.64 -4.69 -0.85
CA ARG A 131 13.86 -3.67 -1.54
C ARG A 131 14.32 -2.28 -1.09
N LYS A 132 14.81 -1.51 -2.05
CA LYS A 132 15.31 -0.15 -1.85
C LYS A 132 14.27 0.87 -2.29
N VAL A 133 14.12 1.92 -1.50
CA VAL A 133 13.38 3.12 -1.88
C VAL A 133 14.23 4.35 -1.65
N TYR A 134 13.94 5.38 -2.42
CA TYR A 134 14.65 6.66 -2.36
C TYR A 134 13.67 7.74 -1.94
N ILE A 135 14.06 8.56 -0.97
CA ILE A 135 13.31 9.75 -0.55
C ILE A 135 14.06 10.97 -1.03
N LYS A 136 13.37 11.82 -1.77
CA LYS A 136 13.86 13.11 -2.23
C LYS A 136 12.72 14.13 -2.17
N ASP A 137 12.97 15.27 -1.52
CA ASP A 137 12.02 16.39 -1.41
C ASP A 137 10.61 15.92 -0.95
N ASP A 138 10.57 15.16 0.16
CA ASP A 138 9.38 14.56 0.77
C ASP A 138 8.55 13.62 -0.16
N ALA A 139 9.14 13.15 -1.25
CA ALA A 139 8.53 12.14 -2.12
C ALA A 139 9.32 10.83 -2.10
N VAL A 140 8.60 9.70 -2.25
CA VAL A 140 9.17 8.35 -2.27
C VAL A 140 9.26 7.86 -3.72
N TYR A 141 10.39 7.25 -4.04
CA TYR A 141 10.69 6.69 -5.36
C TYR A 141 11.09 5.23 -5.23
N ASP A 142 10.72 4.40 -6.20
CA ASP A 142 11.15 3.01 -6.29
C ASP A 142 12.61 2.88 -6.79
N GLY A 143 13.09 1.64 -6.94
CA GLY A 143 14.44 1.34 -7.43
C GLY A 143 14.71 1.78 -8.89
N GLN A 144 13.69 2.14 -9.65
CA GLN A 144 13.78 2.72 -10.98
C GLN A 144 13.55 4.24 -11.01
N TYR A 145 13.56 4.88 -9.86
CA TYR A 145 13.27 6.30 -9.66
C TYR A 145 11.89 6.75 -10.14
N ARG A 146 10.90 5.86 -10.16
CA ARG A 146 9.50 6.21 -10.40
C ARG A 146 8.87 6.63 -9.09
N LYS A 147 8.20 7.79 -9.10
CA LYS A 147 7.48 8.30 -7.93
C LYS A 147 6.38 7.34 -7.50
N MET A 148 6.32 7.07 -6.22
CA MET A 148 5.30 6.22 -5.61
C MET A 148 4.22 7.09 -4.98
N GLU A 149 2.97 6.69 -5.16
CA GLU A 149 1.80 7.44 -4.66
C GLU A 149 0.70 6.48 -4.14
N ARG A 150 1.10 5.33 -3.61
CA ARG A 150 0.21 4.30 -3.06
C ARG A 150 -0.60 4.79 -1.88
N SER A 151 -0.03 5.67 -1.06
CA SER A 151 -0.72 6.29 0.07
C SER A 151 -1.91 7.15 -0.34
N ASN A 152 -1.99 7.60 -1.60
CA ASN A 152 -3.15 8.32 -2.12
C ASN A 152 -4.39 7.42 -2.29
N LEU A 153 -4.22 6.08 -2.29
CA LEU A 153 -5.30 5.10 -2.34
C LEU A 153 -5.93 4.82 -0.95
N LEU A 154 -5.31 5.32 0.11
CA LEU A 154 -5.87 5.28 1.46
C LEU A 154 -6.83 6.46 1.68
N PRO A 155 -7.78 6.36 2.62
CA PRO A 155 -8.59 7.48 3.02
C PRO A 155 -7.72 8.68 3.43
N LYS A 156 -8.20 9.88 3.14
CA LYS A 156 -7.45 11.11 3.34
C LYS A 156 -7.16 11.37 4.82
N GLY A 157 -5.95 11.06 5.22
CA GLY A 157 -5.32 11.58 6.43
C GLY A 157 -3.94 12.08 6.02
N TYR A 158 -3.71 13.39 6.12
CA TYR A 158 -2.44 14.00 5.68
C TYR A 158 -1.25 13.64 6.57
N GLU A 159 -1.53 13.16 7.78
CA GLU A 159 -0.50 12.79 8.74
C GLU A 159 0.18 11.49 8.36
N ASN A 160 1.48 11.45 8.57
CA ASN A 160 2.32 10.27 8.28
C ASN A 160 2.30 9.82 6.80
N LYS A 161 2.00 10.72 5.86
CA LYS A 161 1.92 10.35 4.44
C LYS A 161 3.20 9.71 3.93
N LEU A 162 4.35 10.29 4.25
CA LEU A 162 5.65 9.77 3.85
C LEU A 162 5.91 8.38 4.46
N LEU A 163 5.65 8.21 5.76
CA LEU A 163 5.81 6.93 6.46
C LEU A 163 4.87 5.86 5.89
N LYS A 164 3.59 6.20 5.64
CA LYS A 164 2.64 5.28 4.99
C LYS A 164 3.11 4.86 3.59
N GLU A 165 3.63 5.81 2.79
CA GLU A 165 4.15 5.51 1.45
C GLU A 165 5.33 4.54 1.52
N VAL A 166 6.26 4.77 2.44
CA VAL A 166 7.41 3.88 2.67
C VAL A 166 6.95 2.49 3.11
N LEU A 167 6.00 2.39 4.04
CA LEU A 167 5.42 1.10 4.46
C LEU A 167 4.77 0.37 3.27
N LEU A 168 3.88 1.04 2.54
CA LEU A 168 3.19 0.47 1.38
C LEU A 168 4.13 0.10 0.22
N SER A 169 5.30 0.73 0.15
CA SER A 169 6.33 0.35 -0.81
C SER A 169 6.95 -1.02 -0.50
N GLY A 170 6.82 -1.49 0.74
CA GLY A 170 7.49 -2.70 1.22
C GLY A 170 9.02 -2.52 1.30
N ALA A 171 9.47 -1.31 1.65
CA ALA A 171 10.90 -1.00 1.76
C ALA A 171 11.58 -1.82 2.85
N GLY A 172 12.74 -2.38 2.54
CA GLY A 172 13.69 -2.95 3.49
C GLY A 172 14.87 -2.02 3.76
N GLU A 173 15.15 -1.10 2.84
CA GLU A 173 16.21 -0.08 2.93
C GLU A 173 15.70 1.25 2.38
N ILE A 174 16.01 2.35 3.06
CA ILE A 174 15.58 3.70 2.71
C ILE A 174 16.80 4.57 2.46
N PHE A 175 16.92 5.15 1.29
CA PHE A 175 17.96 6.08 0.92
C PHE A 175 17.41 7.49 0.85
N ILE A 176 17.88 8.38 1.72
CA ILE A 176 17.44 9.78 1.76
C ILE A 176 18.48 10.64 1.05
N SER A 177 18.02 11.39 0.05
CA SER A 177 18.81 12.39 -0.66
C SER A 177 18.08 13.73 -0.64
N GLY A 178 18.82 14.83 -0.41
CA GLY A 178 18.22 16.16 -0.29
C GLY A 178 17.64 16.47 1.09
N SER A 179 16.67 17.38 1.13
CA SER A 179 16.03 17.81 2.38
C SER A 179 14.84 16.93 2.73
N ILE A 180 14.74 16.58 4.00
CA ILE A 180 13.56 15.93 4.59
C ILE A 180 13.12 16.74 5.81
N ASN A 181 11.83 16.84 6.02
CA ASN A 181 11.29 17.49 7.22
C ASN A 181 11.76 16.72 8.48
N LYS A 182 12.25 17.45 9.50
CA LYS A 182 12.77 16.86 10.73
C LYS A 182 11.75 15.97 11.45
N SER A 183 10.47 16.33 11.43
CA SER A 183 9.39 15.54 12.02
C SER A 183 9.17 14.23 11.26
N GLU A 184 9.19 14.27 9.91
CA GLU A 184 9.05 13.08 9.08
C GLU A 184 10.26 12.13 9.24
N TYR A 185 11.47 12.70 9.30
CA TYR A 185 12.67 11.91 9.59
C TYR A 185 12.59 11.21 10.95
N GLY A 186 12.15 11.92 12.00
CA GLY A 186 11.98 11.33 13.33
C GLY A 186 11.01 10.15 13.31
N ARG A 187 9.88 10.30 12.62
CA ARG A 187 8.88 9.22 12.46
C ARG A 187 9.42 8.02 11.69
N LEU A 188 10.12 8.26 10.58
CA LEU A 188 10.78 7.18 9.83
C LEU A 188 11.81 6.46 10.71
N SER A 189 12.64 7.22 11.45
CA SER A 189 13.67 6.66 12.32
C SER A 189 13.10 5.81 13.46
N ASP A 190 11.91 6.15 13.96
CA ASP A 190 11.21 5.38 14.99
C ASP A 190 10.88 3.93 14.57
N PHE A 191 10.66 3.70 13.27
CA PHE A 191 10.26 2.38 12.74
C PHE A 191 11.35 1.69 11.93
N PHE A 192 12.17 2.45 11.20
CA PHE A 192 13.16 1.90 10.27
C PHE A 192 14.60 1.93 10.82
N GLY A 193 14.89 2.80 11.80
CA GLY A 193 16.17 2.80 12.52
C GLY A 193 17.40 2.69 11.63
N ASP A 194 18.12 1.58 11.75
CA ASP A 194 19.33 1.24 11.01
C ASP A 194 19.15 0.96 9.50
N LYS A 195 17.89 0.92 9.03
CA LYS A 195 17.55 0.75 7.61
C LYS A 195 17.56 2.06 6.83
N ILE A 196 17.85 3.19 7.48
CA ILE A 196 17.89 4.51 6.85
C ILE A 196 19.33 4.88 6.53
N PHE A 197 19.59 5.18 5.26
CA PHE A 197 20.86 5.60 4.74
C PHE A 197 20.75 7.03 4.19
N ILE A 198 21.57 7.94 4.71
CA ILE A 198 21.61 9.34 4.24
C ILE A 198 22.73 9.47 3.21
N SER A 199 22.35 9.77 1.97
CA SER A 199 23.31 10.14 0.93
C SER A 199 23.71 11.60 1.13
N ARG A 200 24.99 11.83 1.45
CA ARG A 200 25.55 13.18 1.38
C ARG A 200 25.73 13.53 -0.09
N GLY A 201 24.89 14.41 -0.61
CA GLY A 201 25.05 15.01 -1.94
C GLY A 201 26.33 15.83 -2.05
#